data_582a8966ab6ef3667e3add113dd88712
#
_entry.id   582a8966ab6ef3667e3add113dd88712
#
_cell.length_a   1.000
_cell.length_b   1.000
_cell.length_c   1.000
_cell.angle_alpha   90.00
_cell.angle_beta   90.00
_cell.angle_gamma   90.00
#
_symmetry.space_group_name_H-M   'P 1'
#
loop_
_entity.id
_entity.type
_entity.pdbx_description
1 polymer ?
#
loop_
_entity_poly.entity_id
_entity_poly.type
_entity_poly.pdbx_seq_one_letter_code
_entity_poly.pdbx_strand_id
1 'polypeptide(L)'
;MATGETAFTASYLPDETHTYTDDYDYYAVDGDSYTALADSKIKSFISKLKNLDYSDYMTYRASTADLSVYGMDAPTETFTVTYTKDKEQGSFALAFVKGKDDGNYYFRMGDSEIICKMDEDDYNDIVETTADTLRPDEALSLDWDSVTSVEFTLDDTTYTITHKGDKYTLDGAEVDFDDIQSAVDGLDINTYNTETSNKKQEIAVTVHLDNKDYPTLTLCAYQYDGENCLVALNNTTLGFAKRSLVVDLQEAVNAVVLGGE
;
A
#
# COMPACT_ATOMS: atom_id res chain seq x y z
N MET A 1 1.36 12.40 29.86
CA MET A 1 2.28 12.30 28.73
C MET A 1 1.82 11.11 27.92
N ALA A 2 1.16 11.34 26.79
CA ALA A 2 0.90 10.27 25.86
C ALA A 2 2.28 9.84 25.34
N THR A 3 2.66 8.61 25.58
CA THR A 3 3.78 7.98 24.89
C THR A 3 3.26 7.69 23.47
N GLY A 4 3.30 8.71 22.60
CA GLY A 4 2.98 8.52 21.20
C GLY A 4 4.08 7.66 20.59
N GLU A 5 3.81 6.39 20.40
CA GLU A 5 4.61 5.60 19.49
C GLU A 5 4.31 6.14 18.08
N THR A 6 5.36 6.38 17.30
CA THR A 6 5.20 6.73 15.88
C THR A 6 4.62 5.51 15.17
N ALA A 7 3.38 5.60 14.71
CA ALA A 7 2.71 4.50 14.03
C ALA A 7 3.43 4.17 12.69
N PHE A 8 3.80 5.19 11.93
CA PHE A 8 4.64 5.07 10.74
C PHE A 8 5.19 6.45 10.33
N THR A 9 6.23 6.43 9.51
CA THR A 9 6.78 7.63 8.86
C THR A 9 6.71 7.45 7.34
N ALA A 10 5.98 8.32 6.65
CA ALA A 10 5.99 8.36 5.20
C ALA A 10 7.02 9.39 4.71
N SER A 11 7.90 8.98 3.80
CA SER A 11 8.95 9.82 3.22
C SER A 11 8.78 9.95 1.72
N TYR A 12 9.03 11.14 1.18
CA TYR A 12 9.08 11.42 -0.24
C TYR A 12 10.53 11.30 -0.73
N LEU A 13 10.82 10.31 -1.55
CA LEU A 13 12.16 9.91 -1.99
C LEU A 13 12.16 9.67 -3.53
N PRO A 14 11.85 10.69 -4.35
CA PRO A 14 11.60 10.52 -5.78
C PRO A 14 12.84 10.12 -6.60
N ASP A 15 14.03 10.31 -6.06
CA ASP A 15 15.30 10.01 -6.73
C ASP A 15 15.93 8.69 -6.21
N GLU A 16 15.21 7.95 -5.36
CA GLU A 16 15.72 6.74 -4.71
C GLU A 16 14.76 5.58 -4.93
N THR A 17 15.25 4.50 -5.54
CA THR A 17 14.47 3.28 -5.74
C THR A 17 14.79 2.29 -4.63
N HIS A 18 13.78 1.98 -3.79
CA HIS A 18 13.89 1.04 -2.68
C HIS A 18 13.11 -0.27 -2.92
N THR A 19 12.60 -0.46 -4.15
CA THR A 19 11.88 -1.65 -4.59
C THR A 19 12.37 -2.09 -5.97
N TYR A 20 11.72 -3.08 -6.55
CA TYR A 20 12.02 -3.59 -7.91
C TYR A 20 11.47 -2.71 -9.05
N THR A 21 10.70 -1.69 -8.74
CA THR A 21 10.12 -0.71 -9.68
C THR A 21 10.43 0.71 -9.21
N ASP A 22 10.43 1.66 -10.13
CA ASP A 22 10.58 3.10 -9.89
C ASP A 22 9.24 3.86 -9.90
N ASP A 23 8.12 3.13 -9.86
CA ASP A 23 6.76 3.71 -9.88
C ASP A 23 6.39 4.47 -8.60
N TYR A 24 7.19 4.36 -7.53
CA TYR A 24 6.86 4.91 -6.22
C TYR A 24 7.84 5.98 -5.77
N ASP A 25 7.32 7.18 -5.49
CA ASP A 25 8.04 8.30 -4.90
C ASP A 25 7.96 8.31 -3.35
N TYR A 26 7.01 7.57 -2.77
CA TYR A 26 6.74 7.58 -1.33
C TYR A 26 6.95 6.21 -0.71
N TYR A 27 7.55 6.22 0.47
CA TYR A 27 7.84 5.00 1.24
C TYR A 27 7.47 5.18 2.71
N ALA A 28 6.85 4.16 3.31
CA ALA A 28 6.83 4.04 4.76
C ALA A 28 8.21 3.53 5.19
N VAL A 29 8.84 4.27 6.12
CA VAL A 29 10.21 4.03 6.56
C VAL A 29 10.21 3.59 8.01
N ASP A 30 10.86 2.43 8.28
CA ASP A 30 11.13 1.90 9.61
C ASP A 30 12.59 1.44 9.69
N GLY A 31 13.46 2.26 10.31
CA GLY A 31 14.90 2.05 10.29
C GLY A 31 15.44 2.02 8.87
N ASP A 32 16.02 0.89 8.48
CA ASP A 32 16.55 0.64 7.13
C ASP A 32 15.54 -0.07 6.21
N SER A 33 14.30 -0.25 6.66
CA SER A 33 13.25 -0.91 5.89
C SER A 33 12.37 0.12 5.19
N TYR A 34 12.09 -0.13 3.91
CA TYR A 34 11.25 0.71 3.06
C TYR A 34 10.08 -0.12 2.53
N THR A 35 8.87 0.40 2.69
CA THR A 35 7.65 -0.18 2.12
C THR A 35 7.02 0.83 1.18
N ALA A 36 6.84 0.47 -0.08
CA ALA A 36 6.23 1.35 -1.07
C ALA A 36 4.82 1.79 -0.66
N LEU A 37 4.51 3.06 -0.87
CA LEU A 37 3.20 3.66 -0.72
C LEU A 37 2.69 4.10 -2.08
N ALA A 38 1.41 3.88 -2.35
CA ALA A 38 0.81 4.32 -3.60
C ALA A 38 0.77 5.85 -3.66
N ASP A 39 1.42 6.42 -4.65
CA ASP A 39 1.53 7.86 -4.88
C ASP A 39 0.17 8.56 -4.88
N SER A 40 -0.84 7.94 -5.50
CA SER A 40 -2.21 8.46 -5.55
C SER A 40 -2.84 8.52 -4.17
N LYS A 41 -2.66 7.48 -3.34
CA LYS A 41 -3.22 7.38 -2.00
C LYS A 41 -2.57 8.37 -1.04
N ILE A 42 -1.22 8.43 -1.04
CA ILE A 42 -0.50 9.37 -0.16
C ILE A 42 -0.75 10.84 -0.56
N LYS A 43 -0.80 11.16 -1.86
CA LYS A 43 -1.13 12.50 -2.35
C LYS A 43 -2.58 12.88 -2.00
N SER A 44 -3.52 11.95 -2.05
CA SER A 44 -4.90 12.15 -1.59
C SER A 44 -4.96 12.42 -0.09
N PHE A 45 -4.25 11.62 0.72
CA PHE A 45 -4.17 11.81 2.16
C PHE A 45 -3.56 13.16 2.54
N ILE A 46 -2.43 13.54 1.92
CA ILE A 46 -1.83 14.87 2.12
C ILE A 46 -2.81 15.99 1.73
N SER A 47 -3.59 15.79 0.67
CA SER A 47 -4.61 16.77 0.26
C SER A 47 -5.73 16.90 1.30
N LYS A 48 -6.17 15.81 1.93
CA LYS A 48 -7.13 15.86 3.05
C LYS A 48 -6.55 16.65 4.22
N LEU A 49 -5.32 16.36 4.64
CA LEU A 49 -4.65 17.12 5.72
C LEU A 49 -4.48 18.60 5.41
N LYS A 50 -4.30 18.96 4.15
CA LYS A 50 -4.14 20.34 3.69
C LYS A 50 -5.45 21.11 3.62
N ASN A 51 -6.55 20.42 3.33
CA ASN A 51 -7.87 21.03 3.09
C ASN A 51 -8.88 20.53 4.13
N LEU A 52 -8.51 20.57 5.41
CA LEU A 52 -9.40 20.18 6.49
C LEU A 52 -10.64 21.06 6.51
N ASP A 53 -11.80 20.42 6.41
CA ASP A 53 -13.07 21.08 6.63
C ASP A 53 -13.40 21.15 8.13
N TYR A 54 -14.07 22.20 8.51
CA TYR A 54 -14.55 22.37 9.89
C TYR A 54 -15.98 22.87 9.88
N SER A 55 -16.76 22.33 10.79
CA SER A 55 -18.16 22.71 10.95
C SER A 55 -18.34 23.91 11.87
N ASP A 56 -17.43 24.11 12.85
CA ASP A 56 -17.47 25.23 13.80
C ASP A 56 -16.10 25.49 14.45
N TYR A 57 -15.95 26.71 14.99
CA TYR A 57 -14.83 27.09 15.86
C TYR A 57 -15.27 26.99 17.32
N MET A 58 -14.63 26.11 18.09
CA MET A 58 -14.94 25.94 19.50
C MET A 58 -14.30 27.01 20.35
N THR A 59 -13.11 27.48 20.00
CA THR A 59 -12.42 28.56 20.65
C THR A 59 -11.37 29.18 19.73
N TYR A 60 -11.14 30.48 19.91
CA TYR A 60 -10.07 31.24 19.23
C TYR A 60 -8.89 31.55 20.15
N ARG A 61 -8.99 31.21 21.43
CA ARG A 61 -7.97 31.48 22.48
C ARG A 61 -8.03 30.36 23.52
N ALA A 62 -7.70 29.16 23.11
CA ALA A 62 -7.73 28.01 24.00
C ALA A 62 -6.76 28.21 25.18
N SER A 63 -7.30 28.17 26.38
CA SER A 63 -6.52 28.03 27.61
C SER A 63 -6.14 26.55 27.83
N THR A 64 -5.27 26.28 28.79
CA THR A 64 -4.95 24.90 29.21
C THR A 64 -6.22 24.15 29.67
N ALA A 65 -7.18 24.85 30.30
CA ALA A 65 -8.45 24.25 30.69
C ALA A 65 -9.31 23.87 29.47
N ASP A 66 -9.35 24.73 28.44
CA ASP A 66 -10.07 24.43 27.20
C ASP A 66 -9.46 23.23 26.47
N LEU A 67 -8.13 23.12 26.44
CA LEU A 67 -7.47 21.94 25.85
C LEU A 67 -7.94 20.64 26.49
N SER A 68 -8.10 20.63 27.82
CA SER A 68 -8.59 19.45 28.54
C SER A 68 -10.09 19.19 28.31
N VAL A 69 -10.90 20.25 28.20
CA VAL A 69 -12.33 20.14 27.89
C VAL A 69 -12.57 19.46 26.54
N TYR A 70 -11.80 19.86 25.52
CA TYR A 70 -11.90 19.27 24.18
C TYR A 70 -11.01 18.04 23.98
N GLY A 71 -10.27 17.57 24.99
CA GLY A 71 -9.39 16.40 24.91
C GLY A 71 -8.05 16.64 24.18
N MET A 72 -7.76 17.90 23.82
CA MET A 72 -6.53 18.27 23.10
C MET A 72 -5.26 18.25 23.96
N ASP A 73 -5.39 18.00 25.26
CA ASP A 73 -4.26 17.71 26.16
C ASP A 73 -3.73 16.28 26.01
N ALA A 74 -4.53 15.39 25.36
CA ALA A 74 -4.15 14.03 25.01
C ALA A 74 -4.88 13.63 23.71
N PRO A 75 -4.44 14.14 22.55
CA PRO A 75 -5.06 13.84 21.25
C PRO A 75 -4.99 12.34 20.95
N THR A 76 -5.97 11.84 20.20
CA THR A 76 -6.02 10.46 19.75
C THR A 76 -4.89 10.20 18.76
N GLU A 77 -4.76 11.09 17.79
CA GLU A 77 -3.75 11.00 16.72
C GLU A 77 -3.07 12.36 16.51
N THR A 78 -1.82 12.31 16.07
CA THR A 78 -1.06 13.49 15.68
C THR A 78 -0.26 13.20 14.42
N PHE A 79 -0.50 13.99 13.39
CA PHE A 79 0.28 13.95 12.15
C PHE A 79 1.25 15.12 12.12
N THR A 80 2.53 14.83 11.97
CA THR A 80 3.57 15.85 11.77
C THR A 80 3.97 15.86 10.31
N VAL A 81 3.80 16.99 9.65
CA VAL A 81 4.20 17.20 8.26
C VAL A 81 5.46 18.06 8.24
N THR A 82 6.53 17.51 7.69
CA THR A 82 7.77 18.24 7.40
C THR A 82 7.84 18.48 5.90
N TYR A 83 8.18 19.67 5.50
CA TYR A 83 8.24 20.07 4.09
C TYR A 83 9.44 20.96 3.83
N THR A 84 9.86 21.00 2.56
CA THR A 84 10.86 21.96 2.08
C THR A 84 10.20 22.94 1.11
N LYS A 85 10.33 24.23 1.37
CA LYS A 85 9.87 25.31 0.49
C LYS A 85 10.99 26.31 0.31
N ASP A 86 11.33 26.61 -0.94
CA ASP A 86 12.39 27.60 -1.29
C ASP A 86 13.74 27.31 -0.61
N LYS A 87 14.08 26.01 -0.41
CA LYS A 87 15.24 25.47 0.32
C LYS A 87 15.20 25.65 1.84
N GLU A 88 14.12 26.14 2.39
CA GLU A 88 13.89 26.20 3.83
C GLU A 88 13.01 25.03 4.27
N GLN A 89 13.39 24.37 5.36
CA GLN A 89 12.58 23.33 5.97
C GLN A 89 11.55 23.95 6.91
N GLY A 90 10.33 23.47 6.81
CA GLY A 90 9.24 23.81 7.72
C GLY A 90 8.59 22.54 8.26
N SER A 91 7.88 22.68 9.36
CA SER A 91 7.11 21.60 9.95
C SER A 91 5.88 22.17 10.64
N PHE A 92 4.78 21.40 10.59
CA PHE A 92 3.59 21.65 11.41
C PHE A 92 3.00 20.31 11.86
N ALA A 93 2.27 20.35 12.96
CA ALA A 93 1.54 19.20 13.46
C ALA A 93 0.03 19.45 13.41
N LEU A 94 -0.74 18.39 13.19
CA LEU A 94 -2.20 18.37 13.27
C LEU A 94 -2.59 17.33 14.32
N ALA A 95 -3.30 17.77 15.35
CA ALA A 95 -3.79 16.91 16.42
C ALA A 95 -5.29 16.69 16.28
N PHE A 96 -5.73 15.46 16.39
CA PHE A 96 -7.12 15.01 16.25
C PHE A 96 -7.59 14.29 17.50
N VAL A 97 -8.85 14.52 17.89
CA VAL A 97 -9.43 13.86 19.05
C VAL A 97 -10.94 13.70 18.92
N LYS A 98 -11.46 12.60 19.47
CA LYS A 98 -12.88 12.46 19.79
C LYS A 98 -13.12 12.98 21.20
N GLY A 99 -13.98 13.98 21.33
CA GLY A 99 -14.34 14.58 22.62
C GLY A 99 -14.96 13.56 23.58
N LYS A 100 -14.57 13.60 24.85
CA LYS A 100 -14.94 12.61 25.85
C LYS A 100 -16.40 12.71 26.28
N ASP A 101 -16.91 13.93 26.38
CA ASP A 101 -18.20 14.20 27.03
C ASP A 101 -19.34 14.44 26.04
N ASP A 102 -19.05 14.89 24.82
CA ASP A 102 -20.06 15.30 23.85
C ASP A 102 -20.06 14.44 22.57
N GLY A 103 -19.06 13.55 22.40
CA GLY A 103 -18.94 12.68 21.25
C GLY A 103 -18.63 13.40 19.93
N ASN A 104 -18.29 14.69 19.98
CA ASN A 104 -17.88 15.44 18.81
C ASN A 104 -16.40 15.18 18.45
N TYR A 105 -16.00 15.58 17.25
CA TYR A 105 -14.67 15.39 16.74
C TYR A 105 -13.98 16.75 16.57
N TYR A 106 -12.74 16.83 17.01
CA TYR A 106 -12.01 18.11 17.05
C TYR A 106 -10.62 17.96 16.45
N PHE A 107 -10.11 19.04 15.90
CA PHE A 107 -8.70 19.13 15.49
C PHE A 107 -8.08 20.49 15.86
N ARG A 108 -6.75 20.48 15.93
CA ARG A 108 -5.93 21.66 16.21
C ARG A 108 -4.63 21.60 15.39
N MET A 109 -4.19 22.75 14.87
CA MET A 109 -2.92 22.84 14.15
C MET A 109 -1.82 23.35 15.09
N GLY A 110 -0.80 22.53 15.33
CA GLY A 110 0.35 22.87 16.18
C GLY A 110 -0.07 23.39 17.55
N ASP A 111 0.58 24.47 17.97
CA ASP A 111 0.27 25.18 19.21
C ASP A 111 -0.79 26.29 19.02
N SER A 112 -1.56 26.26 17.94
CA SER A 112 -2.64 27.21 17.70
C SER A 112 -3.60 27.24 18.88
N GLU A 113 -4.05 28.43 19.27
CA GLU A 113 -5.12 28.60 20.26
C GLU A 113 -6.51 28.33 19.68
N ILE A 114 -6.59 27.96 18.39
CA ILE A 114 -7.84 27.68 17.71
C ILE A 114 -8.11 26.17 17.78
N ILE A 115 -9.28 25.80 18.28
CA ILE A 115 -9.81 24.44 18.22
C ILE A 115 -11.00 24.44 17.29
N CYS A 116 -10.98 23.57 16.29
CA CYS A 116 -12.05 23.42 15.31
C CYS A 116 -12.80 22.12 15.56
N LYS A 117 -14.11 22.15 15.30
CA LYS A 117 -14.95 20.97 15.22
C LYS A 117 -14.99 20.48 13.77
N MET A 118 -14.97 19.18 13.58
CA MET A 118 -15.08 18.53 12.27
C MET A 118 -16.17 17.45 12.28
N ASP A 119 -16.53 16.97 11.12
CA ASP A 119 -17.49 15.89 10.99
C ASP A 119 -16.84 14.52 11.26
N GLU A 120 -17.64 13.52 11.63
CA GLU A 120 -17.17 12.18 12.00
C GLU A 120 -16.51 11.47 10.85
N ASP A 121 -17.08 11.56 9.65
CA ASP A 121 -16.56 10.88 8.46
C ASP A 121 -15.16 11.41 8.10
N ASP A 122 -14.98 12.74 8.11
CA ASP A 122 -13.68 13.38 7.84
C ASP A 122 -12.63 13.01 8.92
N TYR A 123 -13.06 12.95 10.18
CA TYR A 123 -12.20 12.53 11.28
C TYR A 123 -11.74 11.08 11.08
N ASN A 124 -12.66 10.15 10.84
CA ASN A 124 -12.36 8.73 10.67
C ASN A 124 -11.45 8.51 9.45
N ASP A 125 -11.74 9.14 8.34
CA ASP A 125 -10.94 9.12 7.12
C ASP A 125 -9.47 9.49 7.33
N ILE A 126 -9.18 10.31 8.35
CA ILE A 126 -7.84 10.74 8.69
C ILE A 126 -7.20 9.81 9.72
N VAL A 127 -7.89 9.55 10.84
CA VAL A 127 -7.28 8.83 11.96
C VAL A 127 -7.17 7.32 11.73
N GLU A 128 -7.96 6.75 10.81
CA GLU A 128 -7.87 5.36 10.39
C GLU A 128 -6.78 5.12 9.32
N THR A 129 -6.14 6.20 8.83
CA THR A 129 -5.07 6.07 7.86
C THR A 129 -3.82 5.45 8.50
N THR A 130 -3.38 4.33 7.94
CA THR A 130 -2.19 3.59 8.34
C THR A 130 -1.23 3.44 7.16
N ALA A 131 0.00 2.98 7.40
CA ALA A 131 0.91 2.63 6.31
C ALA A 131 0.26 1.59 5.37
N ASP A 132 -0.42 0.58 5.92
CA ASP A 132 -1.07 -0.48 5.13
C ASP A 132 -2.19 0.04 4.24
N THR A 133 -3.01 0.99 4.70
CA THR A 133 -4.08 1.60 3.87
C THR A 133 -3.53 2.46 2.72
N LEU A 134 -2.28 2.88 2.82
CA LEU A 134 -1.59 3.70 1.82
C LEU A 134 -0.75 2.87 0.83
N ARG A 135 -0.58 1.55 1.06
CA ARG A 135 0.17 0.69 0.14
C ARG A 135 -0.53 0.57 -1.23
N PRO A 136 0.21 0.19 -2.28
CA PRO A 136 -0.40 -0.14 -3.58
C PRO A 136 -1.45 -1.23 -3.43
N ASP A 137 -2.49 -1.23 -4.27
CA ASP A 137 -3.47 -2.32 -4.28
C ASP A 137 -2.91 -3.54 -5.00
N GLU A 138 -2.09 -3.34 -6.03
CA GLU A 138 -1.48 -4.39 -6.82
C GLU A 138 -0.49 -5.24 -6.00
N ALA A 139 -0.61 -6.55 -6.08
CA ALA A 139 0.34 -7.48 -5.47
C ALA A 139 1.73 -7.38 -6.09
N LEU A 140 1.80 -7.03 -7.37
CA LEU A 140 3.01 -6.93 -8.16
C LEU A 140 2.83 -5.86 -9.24
N SER A 141 3.66 -4.81 -9.21
CA SER A 141 3.71 -3.76 -10.24
C SER A 141 4.97 -3.99 -11.09
N LEU A 142 4.81 -4.36 -12.35
CA LEU A 142 5.91 -4.73 -13.24
C LEU A 142 6.05 -3.76 -14.41
N ASP A 143 7.28 -3.33 -14.67
CA ASP A 143 7.66 -2.90 -16.01
C ASP A 143 7.91 -4.14 -16.86
N TRP A 144 6.93 -4.52 -17.70
CA TRP A 144 6.98 -5.72 -18.53
C TRP A 144 8.10 -5.68 -19.56
N ASP A 145 8.61 -4.51 -19.94
CA ASP A 145 9.77 -4.37 -20.84
C ASP A 145 11.06 -4.87 -20.16
N SER A 146 11.12 -4.83 -18.84
CA SER A 146 12.25 -5.35 -18.05
C SER A 146 12.16 -6.86 -17.77
N VAL A 147 11.01 -7.49 -18.02
CA VAL A 147 10.80 -8.93 -17.81
C VAL A 147 11.52 -9.74 -18.88
N THR A 148 12.33 -10.70 -18.49
CA THR A 148 13.04 -11.61 -19.40
C THR A 148 12.41 -12.99 -19.51
N SER A 149 11.77 -13.47 -18.44
CA SER A 149 10.96 -14.69 -18.43
C SER A 149 10.05 -14.73 -17.23
N VAL A 150 8.99 -15.52 -17.33
CA VAL A 150 8.07 -15.79 -16.23
C VAL A 150 7.88 -17.30 -16.09
N GLU A 151 7.99 -17.81 -14.87
CA GLU A 151 7.73 -19.20 -14.53
C GLU A 151 6.42 -19.29 -13.73
N PHE A 152 5.53 -20.16 -14.17
CA PHE A 152 4.27 -20.44 -13.48
C PHE A 152 4.31 -21.86 -12.91
N THR A 153 4.13 -22.02 -11.62
CA THR A 153 4.02 -23.33 -10.99
C THR A 153 2.57 -23.58 -10.56
N LEU A 154 1.94 -24.58 -11.20
CA LEU A 154 0.59 -25.04 -10.98
C LEU A 154 0.63 -26.56 -10.69
N ASP A 155 0.02 -27.03 -9.61
CA ASP A 155 -0.05 -28.44 -9.24
C ASP A 155 1.29 -29.18 -9.39
N ASP A 156 2.37 -28.58 -8.84
CA ASP A 156 3.76 -29.08 -8.88
C ASP A 156 4.40 -29.13 -10.28
N THR A 157 3.74 -28.58 -11.31
CA THR A 157 4.30 -28.46 -12.66
C THR A 157 4.70 -27.01 -12.93
N THR A 158 5.92 -26.80 -13.43
CA THR A 158 6.42 -25.48 -13.78
C THR A 158 6.50 -25.29 -15.28
N TYR A 159 5.96 -24.19 -15.75
CA TYR A 159 6.00 -23.75 -17.15
C TYR A 159 6.81 -22.47 -17.22
N THR A 160 7.73 -22.38 -18.18
CA THR A 160 8.58 -21.19 -18.36
C THR A 160 8.23 -20.51 -19.68
N ILE A 161 7.75 -19.27 -19.60
CA ILE A 161 7.49 -18.42 -20.75
C ILE A 161 8.64 -17.40 -20.85
N THR A 162 9.35 -17.43 -21.97
CA THR A 162 10.49 -16.52 -22.21
C THR A 162 10.01 -15.29 -22.97
N HIS A 163 10.45 -14.10 -22.55
CA HIS A 163 10.17 -12.83 -23.19
C HIS A 163 11.42 -12.33 -23.92
N LYS A 164 11.27 -11.94 -25.19
CA LYS A 164 12.34 -11.35 -25.97
C LYS A 164 11.79 -10.36 -27.01
N GLY A 165 12.07 -9.08 -26.80
CA GLY A 165 11.46 -8.00 -27.57
C GLY A 165 9.96 -8.03 -27.36
N ASP A 166 9.17 -7.98 -28.41
CA ASP A 166 7.70 -7.99 -28.33
C ASP A 166 7.10 -9.42 -28.33
N LYS A 167 7.90 -10.46 -28.03
CA LYS A 167 7.46 -11.86 -28.19
C LYS A 167 7.61 -12.66 -26.91
N TYR A 168 6.54 -13.38 -26.59
CA TYR A 168 6.51 -14.40 -25.56
C TYR A 168 6.52 -15.79 -26.18
N THR A 169 7.35 -16.69 -25.65
CA THR A 169 7.48 -18.07 -26.19
C THR A 169 7.46 -19.11 -25.09
N LEU A 170 6.69 -20.18 -25.30
CA LEU A 170 6.65 -21.41 -24.50
C LEU A 170 7.22 -22.55 -25.36
N ASP A 171 8.27 -23.23 -24.89
CA ASP A 171 8.95 -24.33 -25.63
C ASP A 171 9.37 -23.96 -27.06
N GLY A 172 9.65 -22.67 -27.28
CA GLY A 172 10.07 -22.11 -28.56
C GLY A 172 8.92 -21.76 -29.51
N ALA A 173 7.67 -22.03 -29.15
CA ALA A 173 6.48 -21.58 -29.87
C ALA A 173 6.03 -20.21 -29.35
N GLU A 174 5.68 -19.28 -30.26
CA GLU A 174 5.11 -17.99 -29.86
C GLU A 174 3.72 -18.19 -29.24
N VAL A 175 3.46 -17.51 -28.11
CA VAL A 175 2.20 -17.58 -27.37
C VAL A 175 1.63 -16.19 -27.16
N ASP A 176 0.30 -16.11 -27.05
CA ASP A 176 -0.39 -14.90 -26.60
C ASP A 176 -0.27 -14.80 -25.07
N PHE A 177 0.25 -13.68 -24.59
CA PHE A 177 0.52 -13.45 -23.16
C PHE A 177 -0.39 -12.38 -22.53
N ASP A 178 -1.22 -11.71 -23.31
CA ASP A 178 -2.01 -10.54 -22.89
C ASP A 178 -2.94 -10.84 -21.71
N ASP A 179 -3.62 -12.00 -21.75
CA ASP A 179 -4.53 -12.40 -20.66
C ASP A 179 -3.75 -12.72 -19.36
N ILE A 180 -2.58 -13.34 -19.48
CA ILE A 180 -1.71 -13.61 -18.32
C ILE A 180 -1.19 -12.30 -17.73
N GLN A 181 -0.69 -11.41 -18.57
CA GLN A 181 -0.24 -10.08 -18.13
C GLN A 181 -1.36 -9.36 -17.39
N SER A 182 -2.55 -9.28 -17.99
CA SER A 182 -3.72 -8.62 -17.39
C SER A 182 -4.11 -9.25 -16.05
N ALA A 183 -4.01 -10.58 -15.91
CA ALA A 183 -4.35 -11.28 -14.68
C ALA A 183 -3.28 -11.07 -13.58
N VAL A 184 -2.00 -10.93 -13.93
CA VAL A 184 -0.93 -10.58 -12.97
C VAL A 184 -1.10 -9.14 -12.50
N ASP A 185 -1.29 -8.19 -13.43
CA ASP A 185 -1.47 -6.76 -13.13
C ASP A 185 -2.75 -6.50 -12.32
N GLY A 186 -3.80 -7.31 -12.52
CA GLY A 186 -5.07 -7.22 -11.81
C GLY A 186 -5.14 -8.00 -10.49
N LEU A 187 -4.03 -8.59 -10.02
CA LEU A 187 -4.02 -9.31 -8.76
C LEU A 187 -3.89 -8.34 -7.57
N ASP A 188 -5.03 -7.87 -7.09
CA ASP A 188 -5.10 -6.87 -6.02
C ASP A 188 -5.09 -7.48 -4.62
N ILE A 189 -4.42 -6.81 -3.70
CA ILE A 189 -4.42 -7.08 -2.26
C ILE A 189 -5.54 -6.26 -1.60
N ASN A 190 -6.59 -6.92 -1.18
CA ASN A 190 -7.76 -6.26 -0.57
C ASN A 190 -7.52 -5.87 0.89
N THR A 191 -6.67 -6.61 1.58
CA THR A 191 -6.35 -6.39 2.99
C THR A 191 -4.93 -6.83 3.26
N TYR A 192 -4.07 -5.89 3.63
CA TYR A 192 -2.70 -6.19 4.06
C TYR A 192 -2.70 -6.84 5.44
N ASN A 193 -1.89 -7.86 5.62
CA ASN A 193 -1.65 -8.49 6.92
C ASN A 193 -0.33 -9.27 6.92
N THR A 194 0.03 -9.82 8.07
CA THR A 194 1.27 -10.58 8.27
C THR A 194 1.01 -12.04 8.62
N GLU A 195 -0.21 -12.54 8.41
CA GLU A 195 -0.53 -13.94 8.64
C GLU A 195 0.29 -14.84 7.72
N THR A 196 0.48 -16.07 8.13
CA THR A 196 1.13 -17.09 7.31
C THR A 196 0.15 -18.22 7.01
N SER A 197 0.16 -18.74 5.79
CA SER A 197 -0.62 -19.91 5.43
C SER A 197 0.25 -21.16 5.44
N ASN A 198 -0.29 -22.24 6.00
CA ASN A 198 0.24 -23.61 5.88
C ASN A 198 -0.59 -24.46 4.91
N LYS A 199 -1.49 -23.82 4.16
CA LYS A 199 -2.37 -24.49 3.20
C LYS A 199 -1.69 -24.64 1.84
N LYS A 200 -2.37 -25.34 0.94
CA LYS A 200 -1.89 -25.61 -0.43
C LYS A 200 -1.60 -24.29 -1.15
N GLN A 201 -0.45 -24.21 -1.81
CA GLN A 201 -0.16 -23.18 -2.80
C GLN A 201 -1.05 -23.44 -4.02
N GLU A 202 -1.81 -22.44 -4.45
CA GLU A 202 -2.67 -22.54 -5.63
C GLU A 202 -1.87 -22.20 -6.90
N ILE A 203 -1.01 -21.17 -6.83
CA ILE A 203 -0.09 -20.81 -7.91
C ILE A 203 1.17 -20.14 -7.33
N ALA A 204 2.30 -20.32 -8.01
CA ALA A 204 3.45 -19.45 -7.88
C ALA A 204 3.79 -18.83 -9.25
N VAL A 205 4.17 -17.56 -9.22
CA VAL A 205 4.64 -16.78 -10.36
C VAL A 205 6.04 -16.29 -10.04
N THR A 206 7.05 -16.78 -10.75
CA THR A 206 8.42 -16.31 -10.61
C THR A 206 8.79 -15.49 -11.84
N VAL A 207 9.04 -14.20 -11.64
CA VAL A 207 9.39 -13.24 -12.68
C VAL A 207 10.89 -13.00 -12.65
N HIS A 208 11.55 -13.13 -13.79
CA HIS A 208 12.95 -12.80 -13.99
C HIS A 208 13.08 -11.46 -14.69
N LEU A 209 13.81 -10.52 -14.08
CA LEU A 209 13.95 -9.14 -14.53
C LEU A 209 15.38 -8.85 -15.01
N ASP A 210 15.52 -7.97 -15.99
CA ASP A 210 16.80 -7.30 -16.30
C ASP A 210 17.07 -6.19 -15.25
N ASN A 211 17.15 -6.59 -14.00
CA ASN A 211 17.41 -5.72 -12.85
C ASN A 211 18.49 -6.37 -11.97
N LYS A 212 19.55 -5.64 -11.66
CA LYS A 212 20.70 -6.18 -10.91
C LYS A 212 20.41 -6.39 -9.43
N ASP A 213 19.59 -5.53 -8.86
CA ASP A 213 19.30 -5.54 -7.42
C ASP A 213 18.11 -6.47 -7.12
N TYR A 214 17.20 -6.61 -8.09
CA TYR A 214 16.01 -7.45 -8.02
C TYR A 214 15.88 -8.37 -9.23
N PRO A 215 16.83 -9.31 -9.43
CA PRO A 215 16.84 -10.14 -10.66
C PRO A 215 15.68 -11.14 -10.71
N THR A 216 15.04 -11.42 -9.58
CA THR A 216 13.95 -12.40 -9.49
C THR A 216 12.95 -11.99 -8.42
N LEU A 217 11.67 -12.06 -8.78
CA LEU A 217 10.54 -11.88 -7.87
C LEU A 217 9.70 -13.14 -7.87
N THR A 218 9.28 -13.62 -6.70
CA THR A 218 8.41 -14.79 -6.59
C THR A 218 7.15 -14.42 -5.81
N LEU A 219 6.02 -14.40 -6.52
CA LEU A 219 4.69 -14.22 -5.96
C LEU A 219 4.05 -15.59 -5.75
N CYS A 220 3.55 -15.86 -4.55
CA CYS A 220 2.85 -17.09 -4.23
C CYS A 220 1.45 -16.77 -3.70
N ALA A 221 0.45 -17.48 -4.21
CA ALA A 221 -0.90 -17.44 -3.66
C ALA A 221 -1.23 -18.78 -3.00
N TYR A 222 -1.66 -18.72 -1.74
CA TYR A 222 -2.01 -19.89 -0.93
C TYR A 222 -3.50 -19.87 -0.63
N GLN A 223 -4.13 -21.03 -0.66
CA GLN A 223 -5.50 -21.16 -0.23
C GLN A 223 -5.65 -20.66 1.21
N TYR A 224 -6.62 -19.80 1.47
CA TYR A 224 -6.94 -19.34 2.81
C TYR A 224 -8.34 -19.79 3.23
N ASP A 225 -9.38 -19.31 2.56
CA ASP A 225 -10.76 -19.71 2.75
C ASP A 225 -11.48 -19.88 1.40
N GLY A 226 -12.83 -19.89 1.39
CA GLY A 226 -13.61 -20.02 0.16
C GLY A 226 -13.59 -18.79 -0.75
N GLU A 227 -13.25 -17.63 -0.22
CA GLU A 227 -13.33 -16.32 -0.89
C GLU A 227 -11.96 -15.68 -1.10
N ASN A 228 -10.96 -16.04 -0.28
CA ASN A 228 -9.65 -15.37 -0.25
C ASN A 228 -8.50 -16.36 -0.41
N CYS A 229 -7.42 -15.87 -1.02
CA CYS A 229 -6.09 -16.45 -0.99
C CYS A 229 -5.15 -15.52 -0.20
N LEU A 230 -4.20 -16.12 0.53
CA LEU A 230 -3.09 -15.39 1.12
C LEU A 230 -2.00 -15.25 0.06
N VAL A 231 -1.55 -14.01 -0.17
CA VAL A 231 -0.52 -13.70 -1.16
C VAL A 231 0.77 -13.29 -0.47
N ALA A 232 1.88 -13.82 -0.96
CA ALA A 232 3.22 -13.48 -0.50
C ALA A 232 4.14 -13.14 -1.68
N LEU A 233 5.01 -12.15 -1.51
CA LEU A 233 6.05 -11.77 -2.44
C LEU A 233 7.41 -12.03 -1.80
N ASN A 234 8.29 -12.77 -2.45
CA ASN A 234 9.61 -13.15 -1.96
C ASN A 234 9.58 -13.70 -0.52
N ASN A 235 8.62 -14.59 -0.24
CA ASN A 235 8.35 -15.18 1.08
C ASN A 235 7.86 -14.21 2.17
N THR A 236 7.59 -12.96 1.82
CA THR A 236 6.98 -12.00 2.75
C THR A 236 5.49 -11.89 2.44
N THR A 237 4.66 -12.17 3.42
CA THR A 237 3.20 -12.05 3.25
C THR A 237 2.84 -10.60 2.95
N LEU A 238 2.07 -10.39 1.89
CA LEU A 238 1.45 -9.11 1.58
C LEU A 238 0.08 -8.99 2.25
N GLY A 239 -0.78 -9.98 2.08
CA GLY A 239 -2.14 -9.95 2.58
C GLY A 239 -3.09 -10.87 1.82
N PHE A 240 -4.36 -10.50 1.81
CA PHE A 240 -5.41 -11.25 1.14
C PHE A 240 -5.77 -10.66 -0.22
N ALA A 241 -5.82 -11.53 -1.24
CA ALA A 241 -6.45 -11.29 -2.52
C ALA A 241 -7.75 -12.07 -2.65
N LYS A 242 -8.69 -11.59 -3.48
CA LYS A 242 -9.86 -12.38 -3.81
C LYS A 242 -9.44 -13.66 -4.54
N ARG A 243 -10.00 -14.80 -4.13
CA ARG A 243 -9.68 -16.07 -4.75
C ARG A 243 -10.06 -16.12 -6.24
N SER A 244 -11.11 -15.37 -6.66
CA SER A 244 -11.47 -15.25 -8.07
C SER A 244 -10.32 -14.73 -8.93
N LEU A 245 -9.55 -13.72 -8.46
CA LEU A 245 -8.41 -13.18 -9.21
C LEU A 245 -7.28 -14.22 -9.38
N VAL A 246 -7.06 -15.05 -8.35
CA VAL A 246 -6.10 -16.16 -8.43
C VAL A 246 -6.57 -17.24 -9.40
N VAL A 247 -7.88 -17.53 -9.45
CA VAL A 247 -8.48 -18.47 -10.41
C VAL A 247 -8.38 -17.91 -11.83
N ASP A 248 -8.68 -16.62 -12.04
CA ASP A 248 -8.55 -15.96 -13.34
C ASP A 248 -7.11 -16.06 -13.88
N LEU A 249 -6.12 -15.86 -13.00
CA LEU A 249 -4.70 -16.04 -13.35
C LEU A 249 -4.38 -17.51 -13.69
N GLN A 250 -4.89 -18.48 -12.92
CA GLN A 250 -4.71 -19.90 -13.24
C GLN A 250 -5.34 -20.28 -14.58
N GLU A 251 -6.54 -19.75 -14.88
CA GLU A 251 -7.25 -20.00 -16.14
C GLU A 251 -6.47 -19.39 -17.33
N ALA A 252 -5.95 -18.17 -17.20
CA ALA A 252 -5.13 -17.52 -18.22
C ALA A 252 -3.85 -18.33 -18.51
N VAL A 253 -3.14 -18.78 -17.47
CA VAL A 253 -1.96 -19.63 -17.62
C VAL A 253 -2.32 -20.96 -18.29
N ASN A 254 -3.39 -21.64 -17.84
CA ASN A 254 -3.83 -22.92 -18.40
C ASN A 254 -4.24 -22.77 -19.88
N ALA A 255 -4.87 -21.68 -20.28
CA ALA A 255 -5.22 -21.42 -21.68
C ALA A 255 -3.99 -21.40 -22.60
N VAL A 256 -2.87 -20.85 -22.12
CA VAL A 256 -1.62 -20.80 -22.86
C VAL A 256 -0.90 -22.16 -22.85
N VAL A 257 -0.76 -22.80 -21.68
CA VAL A 257 0.06 -24.01 -21.55
C VAL A 257 -0.63 -25.27 -22.07
N LEU A 258 -1.98 -25.31 -22.09
CA LEU A 258 -2.77 -26.43 -22.60
C LEU A 258 -3.31 -26.17 -24.02
N GLY A 259 -3.37 -24.92 -24.46
CA GLY A 259 -3.87 -24.56 -25.79
C GLY A 259 -2.84 -24.69 -26.93
N GLY A 260 -1.61 -25.07 -26.60
CA GLY A 260 -0.52 -25.32 -27.56
C GLY A 260 -0.44 -26.76 -28.07
N GLU A 261 -1.45 -27.62 -27.76
CA GLU A 261 -1.57 -28.98 -28.30
C GLU A 261 -2.38 -29.03 -29.60
#